data_989bd1028d10bcf5cbd8751c5d2133d1
#
_entry.id   989bd1028d10bcf5cbd8751c5d2133d1
#
_cell.length_a   1.000
_cell.length_b   1.000
_cell.length_c   1.000
_cell.angle_alpha   90.00
_cell.angle_beta   90.00
_cell.angle_gamma   90.00
#
_symmetry.space_group_name_H-M   'P 1'
#
loop_
_entity.id
_entity.type
_entity.pdbx_description
1 polymer ?
#
loop_
_entity_poly.entity_id
_entity_poly.type
_entity_poly.pdbx_seq_one_letter_code
_entity_poly.pdbx_strand_id
1 'polypeptide(L)'
;MQNDKINFSLIIPIGLMLFSFFFGAGNLIFPPVLGQMAGDNIGWGMLGFCLSGVGFPLLGVLAMAMKQSDNPDSIAMPMHPLYASAVTILCALAIGPLFAIPRTAAVSFDTGIHSLLPASCEAIGLPVYTVFFFVLTYFFSINPSKIIGHIGKFLSPMLLICLAVLVVCVFVNPTGSLKMPNPDFATSPFFRGFQEGYNTMDLLAAILFGSITIKAIEAQGITDKKVLTKLCSYAGLIAAFFLAIIYAALAYTGALSINVFGVIPNGATLLSKICTYYMGFGGQIVLALIIFFACLTTSIGLTTAISGYFSELSNNRIQYERLVFFISAFSLVVANFGLENIIKFSIPVICMLYPIIIALVILNIGRAIIHDDQLTFRICLILTTIFAVFDGLRVANIRFMALDNFLAQNLPLFDIGFGWVVPCFGGIAVGLLLKAVRKAN
;
A
#
# COMPACT_ATOMS: atom_id res chain seq x y z
N MET A 1 -39.08 -9.66 1.15
CA MET A 1 -38.19 -9.06 0.15
C MET A 1 -37.91 -7.63 0.60
N GLN A 2 -36.93 -7.43 1.45
CA GLN A 2 -36.45 -6.09 1.79
C GLN A 2 -35.80 -5.54 0.53
N ASN A 3 -36.26 -4.39 0.07
CA ASN A 3 -35.67 -3.64 -1.05
C ASN A 3 -34.23 -3.28 -0.65
N ASP A 4 -33.23 -4.06 -1.10
CA ASP A 4 -31.82 -3.76 -0.92
C ASP A 4 -31.42 -2.56 -1.80
N LYS A 5 -31.99 -1.38 -1.47
CA LYS A 5 -31.56 -0.12 -2.03
C LYS A 5 -30.16 0.16 -1.49
N ILE A 6 -29.23 0.42 -2.42
CA ILE A 6 -27.88 0.86 -2.06
C ILE A 6 -28.01 2.03 -1.09
N ASN A 7 -27.59 1.83 0.14
CA ASN A 7 -27.63 2.90 1.14
C ASN A 7 -26.46 3.84 0.90
N PHE A 8 -26.68 4.90 0.11
CA PHE A 8 -25.68 5.90 -0.24
C PHE A 8 -25.02 6.55 0.99
N SER A 9 -25.71 6.59 2.14
CA SER A 9 -25.15 7.15 3.38
C SER A 9 -23.96 6.35 3.93
N LEU A 10 -23.81 5.08 3.54
CA LEU A 10 -22.69 4.22 3.96
C LEU A 10 -21.50 4.30 3.01
N ILE A 11 -21.68 4.69 1.75
CA ILE A 11 -20.61 4.69 0.74
C ILE A 11 -19.48 5.62 1.16
N ILE A 12 -19.81 6.85 1.56
CA ILE A 12 -18.81 7.86 1.94
C ILE A 12 -18.00 7.42 3.18
N PRO A 13 -18.62 7.01 4.30
CA PRO A 13 -17.85 6.54 5.46
C PRO A 13 -16.97 5.33 5.18
N ILE A 14 -17.45 4.37 4.36
CA ILE A 14 -16.66 3.18 3.99
C ILE A 14 -15.53 3.59 3.04
N GLY A 15 -15.79 4.48 2.08
CA GLY A 15 -14.77 5.00 1.17
C GLY A 15 -13.67 5.78 1.90
N LEU A 16 -14.04 6.62 2.87
CA LEU A 16 -13.09 7.35 3.72
C LEU A 16 -12.32 6.41 4.67
N MET A 17 -12.97 5.38 5.19
CA MET A 17 -12.29 4.33 5.96
C MET A 17 -11.24 3.63 5.11
N LEU A 18 -11.60 3.20 3.89
CA LEU A 18 -10.69 2.53 2.97
C LEU A 18 -9.55 3.45 2.52
N PHE A 19 -9.85 4.72 2.22
CA PHE A 19 -8.84 5.75 1.98
C PHE A 19 -7.82 5.82 3.12
N SER A 20 -8.29 5.92 4.38
CA SER A 20 -7.41 6.04 5.53
C SER A 20 -6.64 4.76 5.87
N PHE A 21 -7.15 3.62 5.48
CA PHE A 21 -6.39 2.37 5.60
C PHE A 21 -5.19 2.36 4.66
N PHE A 22 -5.40 2.81 3.41
CA PHE A 22 -4.32 2.92 2.44
C PHE A 22 -3.39 4.10 2.74
N PHE A 23 -3.93 5.26 3.09
CA PHE A 23 -3.16 6.49 3.25
C PHE A 23 -2.36 6.48 4.56
N GLY A 24 -1.18 5.90 4.52
CA GLY A 24 -0.27 5.74 5.66
C GLY A 24 1.08 6.45 5.46
N ALA A 25 2.06 5.94 6.20
CA ALA A 25 3.41 6.49 6.23
C ALA A 25 4.06 6.63 4.84
N GLY A 26 4.03 5.55 4.05
CA GLY A 26 4.64 5.53 2.72
C GLY A 26 3.99 6.51 1.76
N ASN A 27 2.68 6.62 1.83
CA ASN A 27 1.84 7.45 0.97
C ASN A 27 2.10 8.95 1.16
N LEU A 28 2.66 9.33 2.31
CA LEU A 28 3.09 10.70 2.59
C LEU A 28 4.51 10.98 2.11
N ILE A 29 5.44 10.04 2.31
CA ILE A 29 6.87 10.32 2.10
C ILE A 29 7.36 10.03 0.68
N PHE A 30 6.78 9.04 -0.04
CA PHE A 30 7.28 8.68 -1.37
C PHE A 30 6.85 9.65 -2.49
N PRO A 31 5.60 10.15 -2.57
CA PRO A 31 5.22 11.08 -3.63
C PRO A 31 6.07 12.35 -3.71
N PRO A 32 6.40 13.06 -2.60
CA PRO A 32 7.27 14.23 -2.67
C PRO A 32 8.67 13.92 -3.19
N VAL A 33 9.27 12.78 -2.79
CA VAL A 33 10.58 12.35 -3.26
C VAL A 33 10.54 12.03 -4.75
N LEU A 34 9.50 11.30 -5.19
CA LEU A 34 9.27 11.06 -6.62
C LEU A 34 9.18 12.38 -7.39
N GLY A 35 8.46 13.36 -6.86
CA GLY A 35 8.35 14.68 -7.48
C GLY A 35 9.71 15.36 -7.69
N GLN A 36 10.59 15.33 -6.68
CA GLN A 36 11.96 15.85 -6.82
C GLN A 36 12.77 15.11 -7.87
N MET A 37 12.65 13.77 -7.91
CA MET A 37 13.40 12.96 -8.87
C MET A 37 12.87 13.06 -10.30
N ALA A 38 11.56 13.16 -10.46
CA ALA A 38 10.90 13.18 -11.75
C ALA A 38 10.96 14.55 -12.45
N GLY A 39 11.07 15.64 -11.71
CA GLY A 39 11.18 16.99 -12.29
C GLY A 39 10.13 17.25 -13.38
N ASP A 40 10.56 17.63 -14.58
CA ASP A 40 9.68 17.90 -15.74
C ASP A 40 8.90 16.64 -16.21
N ASN A 41 9.42 15.44 -15.90
CA ASN A 41 8.77 14.16 -16.22
C ASN A 41 7.76 13.70 -15.16
N ILE A 42 7.38 14.58 -14.22
CA ILE A 42 6.46 14.27 -13.11
C ILE A 42 5.15 13.64 -13.58
N GLY A 43 4.60 14.07 -14.73
CA GLY A 43 3.36 13.51 -15.26
C GLY A 43 3.44 12.02 -15.54
N TRP A 44 4.49 11.56 -16.21
CA TRP A 44 4.73 10.14 -16.48
C TRP A 44 5.11 9.36 -15.22
N GLY A 45 5.94 9.94 -14.35
CA GLY A 45 6.29 9.34 -13.05
C GLY A 45 5.05 9.12 -12.19
N MET A 46 4.18 10.13 -12.09
CA MET A 46 2.93 10.03 -11.32
C MET A 46 1.92 9.07 -11.94
N LEU A 47 1.86 8.95 -13.26
CA LEU A 47 1.03 7.95 -13.93
C LEU A 47 1.43 6.53 -13.52
N GLY A 48 2.74 6.23 -13.54
CA GLY A 48 3.27 4.95 -13.05
C GLY A 48 2.98 4.73 -11.58
N PHE A 49 3.27 5.72 -10.74
CA PHE A 49 3.02 5.67 -9.30
C PHE A 49 1.54 5.44 -8.96
N CYS A 50 0.64 6.19 -9.58
CA CYS A 50 -0.79 6.02 -9.36
C CYS A 50 -1.31 4.68 -9.87
N LEU A 51 -0.76 4.14 -10.96
CA LEU A 51 -1.17 2.82 -11.43
C LEU A 51 -0.84 1.73 -10.42
N SER A 52 0.37 1.73 -9.84
CA SER A 52 0.80 0.72 -8.86
C SER A 52 0.31 1.00 -7.43
N GLY A 53 0.28 2.26 -7.00
CA GLY A 53 -0.08 2.67 -5.64
C GLY A 53 -1.56 3.02 -5.44
N VAL A 54 -2.36 3.16 -6.52
CA VAL A 54 -3.80 3.45 -6.43
C VAL A 54 -4.61 2.47 -7.27
N GLY A 55 -4.27 2.33 -8.56
CA GLY A 55 -5.02 1.52 -9.50
C GLY A 55 -5.06 0.05 -9.13
N PHE A 56 -3.91 -0.58 -8.97
CA PHE A 56 -3.84 -2.00 -8.57
C PHE A 56 -4.39 -2.26 -7.17
N PRO A 57 -4.16 -1.44 -6.13
CA PRO A 57 -4.85 -1.57 -4.85
C PRO A 57 -6.38 -1.54 -4.95
N LEU A 58 -6.93 -0.60 -5.73
CA LEU A 58 -8.37 -0.56 -6.00
C LEU A 58 -8.85 -1.85 -6.67
N LEU A 59 -8.13 -2.33 -7.69
CA LEU A 59 -8.44 -3.59 -8.37
C LEU A 59 -8.29 -4.79 -7.43
N GLY A 60 -7.38 -4.76 -6.46
CA GLY A 60 -7.24 -5.78 -5.42
C GLY A 60 -8.47 -5.88 -4.52
N VAL A 61 -8.97 -4.74 -4.03
CA VAL A 61 -10.23 -4.69 -3.25
C VAL A 61 -11.41 -5.17 -4.10
N LEU A 62 -11.46 -4.76 -5.38
CA LEU A 62 -12.51 -5.20 -6.30
C LEU A 62 -12.45 -6.70 -6.58
N ALA A 63 -11.26 -7.27 -6.76
CA ALA A 63 -11.05 -8.71 -6.95
C ALA A 63 -11.59 -9.51 -5.76
N MET A 64 -11.34 -9.06 -4.53
CA MET A 64 -11.91 -9.64 -3.32
C MET A 64 -13.44 -9.57 -3.31
N ALA A 65 -14.00 -8.40 -3.60
CA ALA A 65 -15.45 -8.21 -3.67
C ALA A 65 -16.12 -9.07 -4.76
N MET A 66 -15.46 -9.28 -5.91
CA MET A 66 -15.93 -10.13 -7.00
C MET A 66 -15.88 -11.63 -6.65
N LYS A 67 -14.93 -12.05 -5.81
CA LYS A 67 -14.90 -13.42 -5.26
C LYS A 67 -16.03 -13.67 -4.27
N GLN A 68 -16.66 -12.62 -3.75
CA GLN A 68 -17.75 -12.71 -2.77
C GLN A 68 -17.35 -13.54 -1.54
N SER A 69 -16.08 -13.42 -1.17
CA SER A 69 -15.48 -14.12 -0.04
C SER A 69 -14.71 -13.12 0.82
N ASP A 70 -14.90 -13.22 2.10
CA ASP A 70 -14.16 -12.44 3.10
C ASP A 70 -12.80 -13.09 3.45
N ASN A 71 -12.54 -14.31 2.93
CA ASN A 71 -11.27 -14.98 3.10
C ASN A 71 -10.23 -14.48 2.05
N PRO A 72 -9.14 -13.84 2.48
CA PRO A 72 -8.09 -13.35 1.59
C PRO A 72 -7.44 -14.42 0.70
N ASP A 73 -7.38 -15.68 1.15
CA ASP A 73 -6.80 -16.79 0.38
C ASP A 73 -7.59 -17.07 -0.92
N SER A 74 -8.86 -16.67 -0.97
CA SER A 74 -9.78 -16.99 -2.07
C SER A 74 -9.29 -16.55 -3.46
N ILE A 75 -8.46 -15.49 -3.55
CA ILE A 75 -7.93 -14.99 -4.83
C ILE A 75 -6.89 -15.91 -5.45
N ALA A 76 -6.17 -16.69 -4.64
CA ALA A 76 -5.12 -17.59 -5.09
C ALA A 76 -5.50 -19.07 -5.02
N MET A 77 -6.69 -19.41 -4.47
CA MET A 77 -7.21 -20.78 -4.39
C MET A 77 -7.21 -21.55 -5.71
N PRO A 78 -7.48 -20.94 -6.90
CA PRO A 78 -7.42 -21.69 -8.16
C PRO A 78 -6.04 -22.25 -8.49
N MET A 79 -4.96 -21.67 -7.96
CA MET A 79 -3.63 -22.24 -8.13
C MET A 79 -3.44 -23.49 -7.26
N HIS A 80 -3.49 -23.34 -5.95
CA HIS A 80 -3.39 -24.40 -4.95
C HIS A 80 -3.67 -23.84 -3.55
N PRO A 81 -4.39 -24.53 -2.65
CA PRO A 81 -4.69 -24.03 -1.31
C PRO A 81 -3.46 -23.64 -0.48
N LEU A 82 -2.40 -24.47 -0.50
CA LEU A 82 -1.15 -24.16 0.23
C LEU A 82 -0.44 -22.90 -0.33
N TYR A 83 -0.46 -22.71 -1.65
CA TYR A 83 0.09 -21.50 -2.26
C TYR A 83 -0.70 -20.26 -1.86
N ALA A 84 -2.03 -20.36 -1.85
CA ALA A 84 -2.92 -19.30 -1.44
C ALA A 84 -2.60 -18.82 -0.02
N SER A 85 -2.61 -19.74 0.94
CA SER A 85 -2.27 -19.39 2.33
C SER A 85 -0.82 -18.91 2.47
N ALA A 86 0.14 -19.50 1.77
CA ALA A 86 1.54 -19.07 1.83
C ALA A 86 1.72 -17.62 1.36
N VAL A 87 1.13 -17.25 0.20
CA VAL A 87 1.21 -15.89 -0.32
C VAL A 87 0.51 -14.90 0.59
N THR A 88 -0.69 -15.23 1.09
CA THR A 88 -1.42 -14.35 2.01
C THR A 88 -0.68 -14.17 3.34
N ILE A 89 -0.10 -15.24 3.90
CA ILE A 89 0.72 -15.15 5.12
C ILE A 89 1.95 -14.27 4.89
N LEU A 90 2.66 -14.44 3.77
CA LEU A 90 3.83 -13.62 3.45
C LEU A 90 3.45 -12.14 3.29
N CYS A 91 2.33 -11.85 2.62
CA CYS A 91 1.80 -10.50 2.54
C CYS A 91 1.43 -9.96 3.92
N ALA A 92 0.67 -10.73 4.71
CA ALA A 92 0.24 -10.34 6.05
C ALA A 92 1.42 -10.06 6.99
N LEU A 93 2.50 -10.85 6.91
CA LEU A 93 3.71 -10.61 7.69
C LEU A 93 4.47 -9.37 7.20
N ALA A 94 4.60 -9.19 5.89
CA ALA A 94 5.31 -8.05 5.30
C ALA A 94 4.63 -6.72 5.61
N ILE A 95 3.31 -6.61 5.39
CA ILE A 95 2.57 -5.38 5.71
C ILE A 95 2.21 -5.26 7.20
N GLY A 96 2.33 -6.34 7.94
CA GLY A 96 2.04 -6.43 9.36
C GLY A 96 3.27 -6.13 10.22
N PRO A 97 3.60 -7.07 11.10
CA PRO A 97 4.59 -6.84 12.15
C PRO A 97 6.02 -6.62 11.64
N LEU A 98 6.36 -7.05 10.40
CA LEU A 98 7.73 -6.94 9.92
C LEU A 98 8.07 -5.55 9.39
N PHE A 99 7.19 -4.92 8.56
CA PHE A 99 7.58 -3.68 7.88
C PHE A 99 6.53 -2.55 7.97
N ALA A 100 5.29 -2.72 7.46
CA ALA A 100 4.41 -1.58 7.30
C ALA A 100 3.90 -1.02 8.64
N ILE A 101 3.46 -1.86 9.58
CA ILE A 101 3.01 -1.39 10.90
C ILE A 101 4.14 -0.70 11.67
N PRO A 102 5.35 -1.29 11.84
CA PRO A 102 6.47 -0.60 12.49
C PRO A 102 6.85 0.71 11.80
N ARG A 103 6.84 0.74 10.44
CA ARG A 103 7.13 1.93 9.65
C ARG A 103 6.17 3.08 9.95
N THR A 104 4.89 2.81 10.26
CA THR A 104 3.93 3.86 10.61
C THR A 104 4.38 4.62 11.86
N ALA A 105 4.82 3.92 12.90
CA ALA A 105 5.30 4.56 14.12
C ALA A 105 6.63 5.31 13.90
N ALA A 106 7.59 4.70 13.19
CA ALA A 106 8.89 5.31 12.91
C ALA A 106 8.76 6.58 12.07
N VAL A 107 7.98 6.56 10.97
CA VAL A 107 7.73 7.75 10.13
C VAL A 107 7.02 8.83 10.92
N SER A 108 6.01 8.46 11.70
CA SER A 108 5.26 9.42 12.51
C SER A 108 6.15 10.11 13.54
N PHE A 109 7.11 9.41 14.11
CA PHE A 109 8.12 9.97 14.99
C PHE A 109 9.08 10.89 14.23
N ASP A 110 9.77 10.36 13.20
CA ASP A 110 10.85 11.06 12.50
C ASP A 110 10.36 12.36 11.83
N THR A 111 9.15 12.33 11.27
CA THR A 111 8.62 13.49 10.53
C THR A 111 7.88 14.48 11.45
N GLY A 112 7.15 13.96 12.45
CA GLY A 112 6.26 14.77 13.25
C GLY A 112 6.86 15.26 14.55
N ILE A 113 7.55 14.39 15.29
CA ILE A 113 7.95 14.65 16.68
C ILE A 113 9.44 14.94 16.81
N HIS A 114 10.29 14.23 16.06
CA HIS A 114 11.74 14.33 16.18
C HIS A 114 12.26 15.78 16.08
N SER A 115 11.74 16.56 15.15
CA SER A 115 12.14 17.97 14.97
C SER A 115 11.68 18.92 16.12
N LEU A 116 10.78 18.46 16.97
CA LEU A 116 10.26 19.20 18.12
C LEU A 116 10.98 18.84 19.43
N LEU A 117 11.77 17.75 19.43
CA LEU A 117 12.46 17.27 20.62
C LEU A 117 13.79 17.99 20.86
N PRO A 118 14.13 18.28 22.13
CA PRO A 118 15.48 18.72 22.48
C PRO A 118 16.51 17.60 22.23
N ALA A 119 17.73 17.93 21.83
CA ALA A 119 18.81 16.99 21.56
C ALA A 119 19.09 16.01 22.75
N SER A 120 18.85 16.44 23.97
CA SER A 120 18.97 15.59 25.16
C SER A 120 17.98 14.42 25.25
N CYS A 121 16.87 14.48 24.48
CA CYS A 121 15.80 13.47 24.49
C CYS A 121 15.82 12.53 23.27
N GLU A 122 16.75 12.70 22.31
CA GLU A 122 16.78 11.92 21.07
C GLU A 122 16.86 10.40 21.30
N ALA A 123 17.70 9.95 22.24
CA ALA A 123 17.90 8.52 22.49
C ALA A 123 16.66 7.83 23.10
N ILE A 124 15.84 8.56 23.84
CA ILE A 124 14.66 8.01 24.53
C ILE A 124 13.36 8.35 23.76
N GLY A 125 13.41 9.34 22.89
CA GLY A 125 12.25 9.86 22.18
C GLY A 125 11.51 8.81 21.35
N LEU A 126 12.20 8.08 20.50
CA LEU A 126 11.60 7.01 19.67
C LEU A 126 10.99 5.88 20.52
N PRO A 127 11.67 5.29 21.52
CA PRO A 127 11.08 4.26 22.37
C PRO A 127 9.82 4.72 23.11
N VAL A 128 9.83 5.90 23.71
CA VAL A 128 8.66 6.44 24.43
C VAL A 128 7.51 6.70 23.47
N TYR A 129 7.79 7.31 22.32
CA TYR A 129 6.77 7.57 21.31
C TYR A 129 6.16 6.28 20.76
N THR A 130 6.95 5.28 20.44
CA THR A 130 6.46 4.00 19.90
C THR A 130 5.57 3.27 20.90
N VAL A 131 5.89 3.31 22.21
CA VAL A 131 5.00 2.78 23.26
C VAL A 131 3.65 3.49 23.22
N PHE A 132 3.64 4.83 23.23
CA PHE A 132 2.41 5.61 23.14
C PHE A 132 1.59 5.27 21.87
N PHE A 133 2.25 5.24 20.72
CA PHE A 133 1.62 4.96 19.42
C PHE A 133 0.99 3.55 19.38
N PHE A 134 1.70 2.53 19.85
CA PHE A 134 1.20 1.15 19.83
C PHE A 134 0.16 0.86 20.92
N VAL A 135 0.18 1.57 22.04
CA VAL A 135 -0.92 1.54 23.01
C VAL A 135 -2.22 2.05 22.37
N LEU A 136 -2.17 3.17 21.63
CA LEU A 136 -3.32 3.65 20.87
C LEU A 136 -3.75 2.70 19.79
N THR A 137 -2.80 2.17 18.99
CA THR A 137 -3.09 1.16 17.96
C THR A 137 -3.81 -0.04 18.57
N TYR A 138 -3.30 -0.60 19.67
CA TYR A 138 -3.92 -1.71 20.39
C TYR A 138 -5.35 -1.38 20.84
N PHE A 139 -5.53 -0.24 21.52
CA PHE A 139 -6.82 0.17 22.05
C PHE A 139 -7.89 0.32 20.98
N PHE A 140 -7.54 0.94 19.84
CA PHE A 140 -8.50 1.11 18.74
C PHE A 140 -8.71 -0.16 17.91
N SER A 141 -7.75 -1.07 17.87
CA SER A 141 -7.85 -2.32 17.10
C SER A 141 -8.63 -3.43 17.80
N ILE A 142 -8.77 -3.37 19.13
CA ILE A 142 -9.39 -4.45 19.93
C ILE A 142 -10.89 -4.64 19.63
N ASN A 143 -11.58 -3.62 19.12
CA ASN A 143 -12.99 -3.63 18.80
C ASN A 143 -13.25 -3.37 17.30
N PRO A 144 -13.11 -4.38 16.42
CA PRO A 144 -13.20 -4.20 14.98
C PRO A 144 -14.58 -3.70 14.49
N SER A 145 -15.66 -3.97 15.22
CA SER A 145 -17.02 -3.53 14.86
C SER A 145 -17.21 -2.00 14.88
N LYS A 146 -16.38 -1.26 15.58
CA LYS A 146 -16.45 0.21 15.69
C LYS A 146 -15.56 0.95 14.68
N ILE A 147 -14.85 0.22 13.81
CA ILE A 147 -13.82 0.78 12.92
C ILE A 147 -14.37 1.84 11.95
N ILE A 148 -15.54 1.57 11.32
CA ILE A 148 -16.18 2.56 10.41
C ILE A 148 -16.49 3.87 11.15
N GLY A 149 -16.98 3.78 12.39
CA GLY A 149 -17.29 4.95 13.19
C GLY A 149 -16.08 5.76 13.58
N HIS A 150 -15.03 5.11 14.07
CA HIS A 150 -13.84 5.79 14.55
C HIS A 150 -12.97 6.32 13.39
N ILE A 151 -12.68 5.49 12.39
CA ILE A 151 -11.80 5.86 11.27
C ILE A 151 -12.60 6.64 10.22
N GLY A 152 -13.63 6.03 9.63
CA GLY A 152 -14.31 6.61 8.46
C GLY A 152 -15.08 7.90 8.74
N LYS A 153 -15.64 8.07 9.94
CA LYS A 153 -16.44 9.27 10.27
C LYS A 153 -15.68 10.36 11.02
N PHE A 154 -14.59 10.03 11.70
CA PHE A 154 -13.89 10.98 12.55
C PHE A 154 -12.44 11.22 12.12
N LEU A 155 -11.57 10.18 12.13
CA LEU A 155 -10.14 10.38 11.86
C LEU A 155 -9.87 10.76 10.41
N SER A 156 -10.58 10.15 9.45
CA SER A 156 -10.36 10.41 8.02
C SER A 156 -10.71 11.85 7.60
N PRO A 157 -11.85 12.42 7.96
CA PRO A 157 -12.13 13.84 7.68
C PRO A 157 -11.11 14.79 8.30
N MET A 158 -10.66 14.51 9.54
CA MET A 158 -9.66 15.32 10.20
C MET A 158 -8.32 15.30 9.46
N LEU A 159 -7.89 14.12 9.02
CA LEU A 159 -6.71 13.95 8.17
C LEU A 159 -6.82 14.74 6.87
N LEU A 160 -7.96 14.64 6.16
CA LEU A 160 -8.17 15.34 4.90
C LEU A 160 -8.17 16.87 5.06
N ILE A 161 -8.73 17.40 6.16
CA ILE A 161 -8.68 18.83 6.44
C ILE A 161 -7.24 19.30 6.63
N CYS A 162 -6.46 18.59 7.43
CA CYS A 162 -5.06 18.92 7.66
C CYS A 162 -4.24 18.88 6.36
N LEU A 163 -4.45 17.86 5.51
CA LEU A 163 -3.80 17.75 4.19
C LEU A 163 -4.21 18.89 3.25
N ALA A 164 -5.50 19.26 3.24
CA ALA A 164 -5.97 20.38 2.43
C ALA A 164 -5.29 21.70 2.82
N VAL A 165 -5.07 21.95 4.10
CA VAL A 165 -4.33 23.14 4.57
C VAL A 165 -2.92 23.16 3.99
N LEU A 166 -2.17 22.06 4.08
CA LEU A 166 -0.82 21.98 3.53
C LEU A 166 -0.80 22.24 2.02
N VAL A 167 -1.66 21.53 1.27
CA VAL A 167 -1.74 21.64 -0.19
C VAL A 167 -2.08 23.06 -0.63
N VAL A 168 -3.07 23.69 0.00
CA VAL A 168 -3.47 25.07 -0.31
C VAL A 168 -2.32 26.05 -0.09
N CYS A 169 -1.59 25.95 1.03
CA CYS A 169 -0.45 26.82 1.32
C CYS A 169 0.62 26.76 0.20
N VAL A 170 0.92 25.55 -0.32
CA VAL A 170 1.91 25.37 -1.40
C VAL A 170 1.40 25.92 -2.74
N PHE A 171 0.15 25.68 -3.08
CA PHE A 171 -0.42 26.13 -4.37
C PHE A 171 -0.62 27.64 -4.43
N VAL A 172 -0.88 28.29 -3.30
CA VAL A 172 -1.02 29.77 -3.24
C VAL A 172 0.32 30.47 -3.43
N ASN A 173 1.43 29.86 -3.01
CA ASN A 173 2.76 30.50 -3.11
C ASN A 173 3.82 29.48 -3.59
N PRO A 174 3.83 29.10 -4.89
CA PRO A 174 4.76 28.09 -5.40
C PRO A 174 6.21 28.57 -5.32
N THR A 175 7.14 27.66 -4.96
CA THR A 175 8.57 27.96 -4.72
C THR A 175 9.41 28.07 -5.98
N GLY A 176 8.85 27.94 -7.17
CA GLY A 176 9.57 28.07 -8.44
C GLY A 176 9.04 27.18 -9.56
N SER A 177 9.90 26.86 -10.54
CA SER A 177 9.59 26.02 -11.70
C SER A 177 10.08 24.58 -11.51
N LEU A 178 9.55 23.64 -12.30
CA LEU A 178 10.04 22.28 -12.39
C LEU A 178 11.50 22.29 -12.89
N LYS A 179 12.28 21.32 -12.44
CA LYS A 179 13.68 21.13 -12.82
C LYS A 179 13.84 19.92 -13.72
N MET A 180 15.04 19.79 -14.33
CA MET A 180 15.40 18.59 -15.07
C MET A 180 15.28 17.34 -14.20
N PRO A 181 14.78 16.22 -14.77
CA PRO A 181 14.65 14.97 -14.03
C PRO A 181 16.02 14.36 -13.72
N ASN A 182 16.07 13.53 -12.68
CA ASN A 182 17.17 12.63 -12.41
C ASN A 182 17.38 11.68 -13.62
N PRO A 183 18.61 11.21 -13.92
CA PRO A 183 18.87 10.30 -15.05
C PRO A 183 17.95 9.10 -15.17
N ASP A 184 17.59 8.49 -14.05
CA ASP A 184 16.65 7.34 -14.02
C ASP A 184 15.24 7.73 -14.48
N PHE A 185 14.75 8.90 -14.07
CA PHE A 185 13.46 9.45 -14.48
C PHE A 185 13.50 10.16 -15.84
N ALA A 186 14.68 10.49 -16.35
CA ALA A 186 14.83 10.99 -17.71
C ALA A 186 14.58 9.88 -18.75
N THR A 187 15.05 8.66 -18.49
CA THR A 187 14.98 7.53 -19.42
C THR A 187 13.71 6.73 -19.32
N SER A 188 13.21 6.50 -18.10
CA SER A 188 12.10 5.58 -17.85
C SER A 188 11.13 6.08 -16.76
N PRO A 189 10.55 7.29 -16.89
CA PRO A 189 9.81 7.92 -15.81
C PRO A 189 8.59 7.12 -15.35
N PHE A 190 7.84 6.53 -16.28
CA PHE A 190 6.67 5.71 -15.97
C PHE A 190 7.05 4.47 -15.14
N PHE A 191 8.06 3.72 -15.58
CA PHE A 191 8.47 2.49 -14.90
C PHE A 191 9.08 2.77 -13.53
N ARG A 192 9.88 3.84 -13.41
CA ARG A 192 10.42 4.27 -12.11
C ARG A 192 9.31 4.71 -11.16
N GLY A 193 8.36 5.52 -11.65
CA GLY A 193 7.18 5.88 -10.86
C GLY A 193 6.37 4.66 -10.42
N PHE A 194 6.19 3.69 -11.29
CA PHE A 194 5.50 2.44 -10.97
C PHE A 194 6.21 1.65 -9.85
N GLN A 195 7.53 1.57 -9.87
CA GLN A 195 8.33 0.94 -8.81
C GLN A 195 8.26 1.71 -7.49
N GLU A 196 8.31 3.05 -7.54
CA GLU A 196 8.14 3.86 -6.34
C GLU A 196 6.78 3.65 -5.68
N GLY A 197 5.73 3.38 -6.47
CA GLY A 197 4.42 3.03 -5.94
C GLY A 197 4.40 1.69 -5.18
N TYR A 198 5.33 0.75 -5.42
CA TYR A 198 5.47 -0.47 -4.62
C TYR A 198 5.77 -0.15 -3.15
N ASN A 199 6.55 0.92 -2.92
CA ASN A 199 6.98 1.32 -1.59
C ASN A 199 5.81 1.76 -0.68
N THR A 200 4.63 2.07 -1.25
CA THR A 200 3.43 2.33 -0.45
C THR A 200 2.91 1.07 0.25
N MET A 201 3.16 -0.13 -0.32
CA MET A 201 2.67 -1.45 0.12
C MET A 201 1.14 -1.62 0.00
N ASP A 202 0.44 -0.69 -0.64
CA ASP A 202 -1.01 -0.65 -0.69
C ASP A 202 -1.62 -1.86 -1.39
N LEU A 203 -0.98 -2.35 -2.46
CA LEU A 203 -1.48 -3.53 -3.18
C LEU A 203 -1.39 -4.81 -2.33
N LEU A 204 -0.32 -4.98 -1.55
CA LEU A 204 -0.20 -6.12 -0.62
C LEU A 204 -1.29 -6.06 0.44
N ALA A 205 -1.62 -4.84 0.90
CA ALA A 205 -2.67 -4.61 1.89
C ALA A 205 -4.09 -4.74 1.29
N ALA A 206 -4.26 -4.50 -0.01
CA ALA A 206 -5.56 -4.43 -0.66
C ALA A 206 -6.42 -5.68 -0.48
N ILE A 207 -5.79 -6.86 -0.48
CA ILE A 207 -6.49 -8.14 -0.28
C ILE A 207 -7.07 -8.21 1.13
N LEU A 208 -6.28 -7.87 2.15
CA LEU A 208 -6.70 -7.88 3.54
C LEU A 208 -7.67 -6.72 3.84
N PHE A 209 -7.45 -5.55 3.28
CA PHE A 209 -8.38 -4.43 3.38
C PHE A 209 -9.70 -4.69 2.66
N GLY A 210 -9.68 -5.40 1.54
CA GLY A 210 -10.88 -5.90 0.88
C GLY A 210 -11.70 -6.81 1.79
N SER A 211 -11.05 -7.77 2.44
CA SER A 211 -11.67 -8.69 3.41
C SER A 211 -12.32 -7.92 4.57
N ILE A 212 -11.59 -7.04 5.24
CA ILE A 212 -12.15 -6.27 6.37
C ILE A 212 -13.25 -5.30 5.92
N THR A 213 -13.18 -4.77 4.71
CA THR A 213 -14.23 -3.91 4.14
C THR A 213 -15.51 -4.70 3.90
N ILE A 214 -15.40 -5.92 3.37
CA ILE A 214 -16.54 -6.84 3.21
C ILE A 214 -17.19 -7.11 4.57
N LYS A 215 -16.42 -7.53 5.58
CA LYS A 215 -16.90 -7.77 6.94
C LYS A 215 -17.56 -6.54 7.58
N ALA A 216 -16.97 -5.36 7.34
CA ALA A 216 -17.52 -4.11 7.84
C ALA A 216 -18.88 -3.74 7.21
N ILE A 217 -19.09 -4.07 5.93
CA ILE A 217 -20.37 -3.89 5.23
C ILE A 217 -21.39 -4.92 5.72
N GLU A 218 -20.99 -6.18 5.88
CA GLU A 218 -21.85 -7.25 6.40
C GLU A 218 -22.32 -6.96 7.84
N ALA A 219 -21.48 -6.37 8.66
CA ALA A 219 -21.82 -5.92 10.00
C ALA A 219 -22.90 -4.82 10.03
N GLN A 220 -23.15 -4.12 8.91
CA GLN A 220 -24.29 -3.21 8.75
C GLN A 220 -25.58 -3.90 8.30
N GLY A 221 -25.60 -5.25 8.26
CA GLY A 221 -26.77 -6.05 7.87
C GLY A 221 -26.94 -6.23 6.36
N ILE A 222 -25.92 -5.90 5.54
CA ILE A 222 -25.96 -6.03 4.08
C ILE A 222 -25.33 -7.38 3.71
N THR A 223 -26.16 -8.35 3.32
CA THR A 223 -25.75 -9.72 2.98
C THR A 223 -25.89 -10.05 1.48
N ASP A 224 -26.61 -9.21 0.71
CA ASP A 224 -26.70 -9.40 -0.74
C ASP A 224 -25.34 -9.17 -1.40
N LYS A 225 -24.80 -10.21 -2.02
CA LYS A 225 -23.47 -10.23 -2.61
C LYS A 225 -23.30 -9.23 -3.75
N LYS A 226 -24.36 -8.93 -4.53
CA LYS A 226 -24.30 -7.93 -5.60
C LYS A 226 -24.25 -6.51 -5.04
N VAL A 227 -25.05 -6.24 -4.00
CA VAL A 227 -25.05 -4.96 -3.31
C VAL A 227 -23.69 -4.73 -2.63
N LEU A 228 -23.15 -5.74 -1.96
CA LEU A 228 -21.84 -5.71 -1.32
C LEU A 228 -20.72 -5.37 -2.33
N THR A 229 -20.68 -6.08 -3.48
CA THR A 229 -19.68 -5.81 -4.52
C THR A 229 -19.78 -4.38 -5.04
N LYS A 230 -21.02 -3.87 -5.25
CA LYS A 230 -21.21 -2.46 -5.68
C LYS A 230 -20.75 -1.47 -4.62
N LEU A 231 -21.05 -1.70 -3.35
CA LEU A 231 -20.62 -0.85 -2.24
C LEU A 231 -19.09 -0.81 -2.13
N CYS A 232 -18.43 -1.97 -2.18
CA CYS A 232 -16.97 -2.05 -2.22
C CYS A 232 -16.38 -1.31 -3.43
N SER A 233 -17.00 -1.41 -4.61
CA SER A 233 -16.54 -0.72 -5.82
C SER A 233 -16.64 0.80 -5.66
N TYR A 234 -17.77 1.33 -5.20
CA TYR A 234 -17.94 2.76 -4.98
C TYR A 234 -17.03 3.29 -3.86
N ALA A 235 -16.91 2.55 -2.76
CA ALA A 235 -15.99 2.91 -1.68
C ALA A 235 -14.54 2.94 -2.16
N GLY A 236 -14.14 1.94 -2.95
CA GLY A 236 -12.81 1.88 -3.57
C GLY A 236 -12.55 3.04 -4.53
N LEU A 237 -13.54 3.46 -5.34
CA LEU A 237 -13.41 4.62 -6.23
C LEU A 237 -13.24 5.92 -5.45
N ILE A 238 -13.96 6.09 -4.33
CA ILE A 238 -13.77 7.26 -3.44
C ILE A 238 -12.36 7.27 -2.87
N ALA A 239 -11.89 6.13 -2.35
CA ALA A 239 -10.54 6.01 -1.82
C ALA A 239 -9.48 6.33 -2.88
N ALA A 240 -9.60 5.74 -4.08
CA ALA A 240 -8.70 5.97 -5.20
C ALA A 240 -8.66 7.42 -5.65
N PHE A 241 -9.81 8.10 -5.70
CA PHE A 241 -9.91 9.51 -6.06
C PHE A 241 -9.12 10.40 -5.09
N PHE A 242 -9.32 10.23 -3.78
CA PHE A 242 -8.59 11.01 -2.78
C PHE A 242 -7.09 10.68 -2.80
N LEU A 243 -6.72 9.40 -2.89
CA LEU A 243 -5.32 8.98 -2.99
C LEU A 243 -4.62 9.62 -4.19
N ALA A 244 -5.21 9.53 -5.39
CA ALA A 244 -4.60 10.06 -6.61
C ALA A 244 -4.40 11.58 -6.54
N ILE A 245 -5.40 12.33 -6.07
CA ILE A 245 -5.30 13.79 -5.93
C ILE A 245 -4.21 14.17 -4.93
N ILE A 246 -4.18 13.52 -3.78
CA ILE A 246 -3.22 13.84 -2.72
C ILE A 246 -1.80 13.49 -3.17
N TYR A 247 -1.61 12.33 -3.82
CA TYR A 247 -0.30 11.95 -4.34
C TYR A 247 0.20 12.92 -5.40
N ALA A 248 -0.67 13.33 -6.32
CA ALA A 248 -0.31 14.34 -7.34
C ALA A 248 0.08 15.68 -6.70
N ALA A 249 -0.68 16.12 -5.69
CA ALA A 249 -0.40 17.36 -4.97
C ALA A 249 0.91 17.28 -4.17
N LEU A 250 1.16 16.17 -3.46
CA LEU A 250 2.41 15.97 -2.72
C LEU A 250 3.62 15.84 -3.64
N ALA A 251 3.49 15.14 -4.77
CA ALA A 251 4.57 15.03 -5.75
C ALA A 251 4.89 16.38 -6.39
N TYR A 252 3.87 17.15 -6.78
CA TYR A 252 4.07 18.51 -7.31
C TYR A 252 4.75 19.42 -6.28
N THR A 253 4.33 19.35 -5.02
CA THR A 253 4.96 20.05 -3.90
C THR A 253 6.45 19.68 -3.78
N GLY A 254 6.75 18.39 -3.85
CA GLY A 254 8.13 17.89 -3.84
C GLY A 254 8.95 18.40 -5.03
N ALA A 255 8.41 18.37 -6.24
CA ALA A 255 9.10 18.84 -7.44
C ALA A 255 9.46 20.32 -7.36
N LEU A 256 8.60 21.17 -6.84
CA LEU A 256 8.86 22.60 -6.65
C LEU A 256 9.90 22.86 -5.54
N SER A 257 9.93 22.04 -4.52
CA SER A 257 10.78 22.21 -3.33
C SER A 257 12.28 22.16 -3.64
N ILE A 258 12.67 21.52 -4.76
CA ILE A 258 14.06 21.41 -5.18
C ILE A 258 14.72 22.78 -5.42
N ASN A 259 13.92 23.80 -5.75
CA ASN A 259 14.41 25.15 -5.97
C ASN A 259 14.94 25.81 -4.69
N VAL A 260 14.41 25.40 -3.53
CA VAL A 260 14.76 25.99 -2.22
C VAL A 260 15.72 25.09 -1.45
N PHE A 261 15.48 23.78 -1.47
CA PHE A 261 16.18 22.85 -0.58
C PHE A 261 17.18 21.94 -1.29
N GLY A 262 17.23 21.96 -2.63
CA GLY A 262 17.97 20.94 -3.38
C GLY A 262 17.32 19.57 -3.25
N VAL A 263 18.04 18.50 -3.65
CA VAL A 263 17.56 17.12 -3.57
C VAL A 263 17.68 16.61 -2.14
N ILE A 264 16.56 16.15 -1.58
CA ILE A 264 16.46 15.52 -0.25
C ILE A 264 15.90 14.10 -0.42
N PRO A 265 16.75 13.05 -0.26
CA PRO A 265 16.30 11.66 -0.46
C PRO A 265 15.29 11.17 0.58
N ASN A 266 15.36 11.69 1.80
CA ASN A 266 14.45 11.31 2.88
C ASN A 266 13.17 12.13 2.81
N GLY A 267 12.06 11.48 2.42
CA GLY A 267 10.76 12.14 2.27
C GLY A 267 10.18 12.69 3.56
N ALA A 268 10.51 12.12 4.71
CA ALA A 268 10.12 12.62 6.02
C ALA A 268 10.76 13.99 6.29
N THR A 269 12.07 14.09 6.10
CA THR A 269 12.83 15.33 6.22
C THR A 269 12.38 16.36 5.19
N LEU A 270 12.08 15.92 3.95
CA LEU A 270 11.61 16.82 2.89
C LEU A 270 10.29 17.48 3.28
N LEU A 271 9.29 16.71 3.71
CA LEU A 271 8.00 17.24 4.14
C LEU A 271 8.12 18.19 5.34
N SER A 272 8.96 17.85 6.32
CA SER A 272 9.20 18.72 7.48
C SER A 272 9.75 20.08 7.04
N LYS A 273 10.73 20.11 6.12
CA LYS A 273 11.29 21.36 5.59
C LYS A 273 10.25 22.18 4.81
N ILE A 274 9.44 21.51 3.98
CA ILE A 274 8.37 22.17 3.22
C ILE A 274 7.38 22.83 4.17
N CYS A 275 6.86 22.09 5.16
CA CYS A 275 5.90 22.62 6.10
C CYS A 275 6.47 23.78 6.94
N THR A 276 7.72 23.67 7.38
CA THR A 276 8.41 24.74 8.10
C THR A 276 8.58 25.99 7.23
N TYR A 277 8.90 25.82 5.95
CA TYR A 277 9.07 26.94 5.02
C TYR A 277 7.79 27.74 4.80
N TYR A 278 6.66 27.03 4.59
CA TYR A 278 5.37 27.68 4.29
C TYR A 278 4.64 28.21 5.52
N MET A 279 4.74 27.53 6.64
CA MET A 279 3.88 27.81 7.82
C MET A 279 4.70 27.97 9.12
N GLY A 280 6.03 27.98 9.06
CA GLY A 280 6.89 28.10 10.24
C GLY A 280 6.62 26.98 11.28
N PHE A 281 6.65 27.33 12.55
CA PHE A 281 6.38 26.38 13.65
C PHE A 281 4.95 25.80 13.61
N GLY A 282 3.97 26.58 13.18
CA GLY A 282 2.59 26.11 12.98
C GLY A 282 2.53 24.97 11.94
N GLY A 283 3.35 25.03 10.89
CA GLY A 283 3.47 23.99 9.88
C GLY A 283 4.00 22.67 10.42
N GLN A 284 4.94 22.69 11.34
CA GLN A 284 5.43 21.48 12.00
C GLN A 284 4.34 20.80 12.82
N ILE A 285 3.52 21.58 13.53
CA ILE A 285 2.37 21.01 14.29
C ILE A 285 1.35 20.39 13.35
N VAL A 286 0.98 21.10 12.27
CA VAL A 286 0.02 20.58 11.28
C VAL A 286 0.57 19.29 10.64
N LEU A 287 1.84 19.25 10.26
CA LEU A 287 2.48 18.07 9.72
C LEU A 287 2.49 16.90 10.71
N ALA A 288 2.82 17.16 11.97
CA ALA A 288 2.80 16.14 13.03
C ALA A 288 1.41 15.53 13.19
N LEU A 289 0.35 16.33 13.13
CA LEU A 289 -1.03 15.86 13.19
C LEU A 289 -1.42 15.04 11.94
N ILE A 290 -1.08 15.52 10.73
CA ILE A 290 -1.32 14.79 9.47
C ILE A 290 -0.71 13.38 9.57
N ILE A 291 0.58 13.32 9.87
CA ILE A 291 1.34 12.08 9.87
C ILE A 291 0.86 11.16 11.00
N PHE A 292 0.61 11.70 12.18
CA PHE A 292 0.08 10.94 13.29
C PHE A 292 -1.24 10.25 12.93
N PHE A 293 -2.21 11.00 12.40
CA PHE A 293 -3.51 10.42 12.02
C PHE A 293 -3.41 9.46 10.85
N ALA A 294 -2.64 9.78 9.81
CA ALA A 294 -2.43 8.89 8.67
C ALA A 294 -1.78 7.56 9.10
N CYS A 295 -0.72 7.63 9.89
CA CYS A 295 -0.01 6.46 10.38
C CYS A 295 -0.85 5.63 11.36
N LEU A 296 -1.57 6.29 12.27
CA LEU A 296 -2.40 5.62 13.26
C LEU A 296 -3.58 4.88 12.60
N THR A 297 -4.28 5.50 11.64
CA THR A 297 -5.40 4.86 10.93
C THR A 297 -4.96 3.64 10.14
N THR A 298 -3.84 3.73 9.45
CA THR A 298 -3.26 2.58 8.72
C THR A 298 -2.79 1.49 9.68
N SER A 299 -2.13 1.84 10.79
CA SER A 299 -1.70 0.88 11.81
C SER A 299 -2.88 0.11 12.40
N ILE A 300 -3.97 0.81 12.75
CA ILE A 300 -5.21 0.19 13.24
C ILE A 300 -5.79 -0.75 12.18
N GLY A 301 -5.92 -0.27 10.93
CA GLY A 301 -6.47 -1.06 9.83
C GLY A 301 -5.69 -2.35 9.58
N LEU A 302 -4.36 -2.26 9.48
CA LEU A 302 -3.49 -3.41 9.27
C LEU A 302 -3.53 -4.38 10.46
N THR A 303 -3.41 -3.87 11.69
CA THR A 303 -3.46 -4.70 12.91
C THR A 303 -4.77 -5.46 12.98
N THR A 304 -5.90 -4.80 12.70
CA THR A 304 -7.22 -5.43 12.71
C THR A 304 -7.37 -6.49 11.61
N ALA A 305 -6.98 -6.15 10.37
CA ALA A 305 -7.10 -7.06 9.24
C ALA A 305 -6.25 -8.33 9.43
N ILE A 306 -5.01 -8.16 9.86
CA ILE A 306 -4.06 -9.26 10.05
C ILE A 306 -4.44 -10.13 11.25
N SER A 307 -4.87 -9.52 12.36
CA SER A 307 -5.33 -10.26 13.54
C SER A 307 -6.58 -11.08 13.22
N GLY A 308 -7.52 -10.52 12.44
CA GLY A 308 -8.68 -11.24 11.95
C GLY A 308 -8.29 -12.44 11.08
N TYR A 309 -7.42 -12.22 10.10
CA TYR A 309 -6.94 -13.29 9.22
C TYR A 309 -6.24 -14.43 9.97
N PHE A 310 -5.30 -14.14 10.86
CA PHE A 310 -4.61 -15.19 11.62
C PHE A 310 -5.51 -15.88 12.65
N SER A 311 -6.49 -15.20 13.22
CA SER A 311 -7.49 -15.84 14.08
C SER A 311 -8.29 -16.88 13.31
N GLU A 312 -8.80 -16.52 12.13
CA GLU A 312 -9.54 -17.43 11.25
C GLU A 312 -8.64 -18.57 10.73
N LEU A 313 -7.42 -18.28 10.30
CA LEU A 313 -6.47 -19.29 9.83
C LEU A 313 -6.15 -20.32 10.92
N SER A 314 -6.12 -19.91 12.19
CA SER A 314 -5.92 -20.81 13.33
C SER A 314 -7.20 -21.55 13.77
N ASN A 315 -8.31 -21.40 13.02
CA ASN A 315 -9.65 -21.88 13.41
C ASN A 315 -10.07 -21.37 14.81
N ASN A 316 -9.80 -20.09 15.09
CA ASN A 316 -10.05 -19.39 16.35
C ASN A 316 -9.34 -20.01 17.59
N ARG A 317 -8.32 -20.86 17.37
CA ARG A 317 -7.49 -21.36 18.49
C ARG A 317 -6.69 -20.24 19.14
N ILE A 318 -6.27 -19.24 18.35
CA ILE A 318 -5.64 -18.03 18.85
C ILE A 318 -6.71 -16.94 18.81
N GLN A 319 -7.05 -16.41 19.99
CA GLN A 319 -8.06 -15.35 20.12
C GLN A 319 -7.60 -14.07 19.44
N TYR A 320 -8.53 -13.36 18.83
CA TYR A 320 -8.29 -12.10 18.10
C TYR A 320 -7.52 -11.07 18.94
N GLU A 321 -7.93 -10.86 20.20
CA GLU A 321 -7.34 -9.88 21.10
C GLU A 321 -5.87 -10.20 21.44
N ARG A 322 -5.54 -11.49 21.52
CA ARG A 322 -4.14 -11.94 21.73
C ARG A 322 -3.29 -11.63 20.51
N LEU A 323 -3.82 -11.82 19.29
CA LEU A 323 -3.11 -11.49 18.05
C LEU A 323 -2.91 -9.98 17.92
N VAL A 324 -3.91 -9.17 18.25
CA VAL A 324 -3.77 -7.69 18.29
C VAL A 324 -2.64 -7.29 19.24
N PHE A 325 -2.57 -7.92 20.44
CA PHE A 325 -1.49 -7.66 21.39
C PHE A 325 -0.11 -8.06 20.84
N PHE A 326 0.02 -9.28 20.33
CA PHE A 326 1.31 -9.78 19.82
C PHE A 326 1.80 -9.00 18.61
N ILE A 327 0.91 -8.67 17.66
CA ILE A 327 1.26 -7.88 16.48
C ILE A 327 1.70 -6.48 16.90
N SER A 328 0.97 -5.83 17.81
CA SER A 328 1.33 -4.50 18.31
C SER A 328 2.66 -4.51 19.08
N ALA A 329 2.86 -5.49 19.98
CA ALA A 329 4.09 -5.61 20.78
C ALA A 329 5.31 -5.93 19.90
N PHE A 330 5.17 -6.82 18.91
CA PHE A 330 6.26 -7.14 17.99
C PHE A 330 6.61 -5.94 17.11
N SER A 331 5.58 -5.26 16.58
CA SER A 331 5.76 -4.04 15.78
C SER A 331 6.42 -2.91 16.56
N LEU A 332 6.13 -2.78 17.85
CA LEU A 332 6.81 -1.84 18.74
C LEU A 332 8.32 -2.13 18.77
N VAL A 333 8.71 -3.39 18.95
CA VAL A 333 10.14 -3.76 18.96
C VAL A 333 10.79 -3.44 17.62
N VAL A 334 10.15 -3.82 16.51
CA VAL A 334 10.69 -3.58 15.16
C VAL A 334 10.77 -2.08 14.82
N ALA A 335 9.82 -1.27 15.26
CA ALA A 335 9.83 0.18 15.04
C ALA A 335 11.08 0.87 15.62
N ASN A 336 11.64 0.31 16.70
CA ASN A 336 12.84 0.83 17.34
C ASN A 336 14.16 0.52 16.60
N PHE A 337 14.12 -0.26 15.51
CA PHE A 337 15.27 -0.38 14.59
C PHE A 337 15.47 0.85 13.70
N GLY A 338 14.52 1.79 13.68
CA GLY A 338 14.55 3.02 12.92
C GLY A 338 14.05 2.87 11.48
N LEU A 339 13.60 4.00 10.92
CA LEU A 339 12.94 4.06 9.62
C LEU A 339 13.81 3.54 8.47
N GLU A 340 15.07 3.93 8.40
CA GLU A 340 15.99 3.58 7.31
C GLU A 340 16.20 2.08 7.20
N ASN A 341 16.38 1.40 8.33
CA ASN A 341 16.56 -0.05 8.36
C ASN A 341 15.28 -0.78 7.93
N ILE A 342 14.11 -0.32 8.41
CA ILE A 342 12.83 -0.90 8.02
C ILE A 342 12.62 -0.80 6.50
N ILE A 343 12.90 0.36 5.90
CA ILE A 343 12.80 0.56 4.45
C ILE A 343 13.78 -0.35 3.72
N LYS A 344 15.06 -0.36 4.12
CA LYS A 344 16.10 -1.15 3.47
C LYS A 344 15.78 -2.64 3.40
N PHE A 345 15.25 -3.22 4.48
CA PHE A 345 14.88 -4.64 4.53
C PHE A 345 13.56 -4.94 3.82
N SER A 346 12.64 -3.97 3.75
CA SER A 346 11.34 -4.18 3.12
C SER A 346 11.40 -4.19 1.59
N ILE A 347 12.25 -3.37 0.96
CA ILE A 347 12.28 -3.19 -0.50
C ILE A 347 12.47 -4.51 -1.25
N PRO A 348 13.44 -5.40 -0.95
CA PRO A 348 13.59 -6.67 -1.64
C PRO A 348 12.36 -7.56 -1.54
N VAL A 349 11.74 -7.63 -0.36
CA VAL A 349 10.54 -8.44 -0.11
C VAL A 349 9.34 -7.90 -0.89
N ILE A 350 9.18 -6.59 -0.93
CA ILE A 350 8.13 -5.94 -1.71
C ILE A 350 8.32 -6.24 -3.20
N CYS A 351 9.53 -6.13 -3.72
CA CYS A 351 9.84 -6.44 -5.13
C CYS A 351 9.55 -7.91 -5.49
N MET A 352 9.62 -8.84 -4.53
CA MET A 352 9.21 -10.23 -4.73
C MET A 352 7.69 -10.40 -4.72
N LEU A 353 6.98 -9.77 -3.79
CA LEU A 353 5.56 -10.01 -3.55
C LEU A 353 4.65 -9.23 -4.52
N TYR A 354 5.00 -7.98 -4.86
CA TYR A 354 4.16 -7.13 -5.69
C TYR A 354 3.79 -7.73 -7.04
N PRO A 355 4.75 -8.27 -7.84
CA PRO A 355 4.43 -8.93 -9.11
C PRO A 355 3.45 -10.09 -8.97
N ILE A 356 3.59 -10.89 -7.92
CA ILE A 356 2.71 -12.03 -7.64
C ILE A 356 1.29 -11.55 -7.39
N ILE A 357 1.13 -10.49 -6.58
CA ILE A 357 -0.20 -9.96 -6.27
C ILE A 357 -0.80 -9.24 -7.48
N ILE A 358 0.00 -8.52 -8.27
CA ILE A 358 -0.46 -7.94 -9.56
C ILE A 358 -1.01 -9.05 -10.46
N ALA A 359 -0.27 -10.15 -10.64
CA ALA A 359 -0.71 -11.29 -11.45
C ALA A 359 -2.02 -11.90 -10.92
N LEU A 360 -2.13 -12.08 -9.59
CA LEU A 360 -3.36 -12.55 -8.94
C LEU A 360 -4.54 -11.62 -9.21
N VAL A 361 -4.35 -10.31 -9.09
CA VAL A 361 -5.40 -9.32 -9.35
C VAL A 361 -5.83 -9.37 -10.82
N ILE A 362 -4.88 -9.40 -11.77
CA ILE A 362 -5.18 -9.51 -13.21
C ILE A 362 -5.97 -10.77 -13.51
N LEU A 363 -5.56 -11.93 -12.98
CA LEU A 363 -6.24 -13.21 -13.17
C LEU A 363 -7.69 -13.18 -12.65
N ASN A 364 -7.92 -12.56 -11.50
CA ASN A 364 -9.24 -12.49 -10.87
C ASN A 364 -10.17 -11.47 -11.55
N ILE A 365 -9.66 -10.29 -11.96
CA ILE A 365 -10.43 -9.31 -12.73
C ILE A 365 -10.75 -9.86 -14.13
N GLY A 366 -9.81 -10.59 -14.73
CA GLY A 366 -9.99 -11.29 -16.02
C GLY A 366 -10.88 -12.54 -15.95
N ARG A 367 -11.59 -12.78 -14.85
CA ARG A 367 -12.40 -13.97 -14.59
C ARG A 367 -13.44 -14.25 -15.69
N ALA A 368 -13.99 -13.23 -16.31
CA ALA A 368 -14.93 -13.38 -17.43
C ALA A 368 -14.34 -14.17 -18.61
N ILE A 369 -13.02 -14.14 -18.80
CA ILE A 369 -12.29 -14.85 -19.86
C ILE A 369 -11.61 -16.11 -19.31
N ILE A 370 -10.99 -16.00 -18.15
CA ILE A 370 -10.18 -17.05 -17.53
C ILE A 370 -11.06 -18.12 -16.86
N HIS A 371 -12.22 -17.75 -16.28
CA HIS A 371 -13.19 -18.62 -15.62
C HIS A 371 -12.59 -19.45 -14.46
N ASP A 372 -11.66 -18.90 -13.69
CA ASP A 372 -10.92 -19.60 -12.62
C ASP A 372 -10.20 -20.89 -13.10
N ASP A 373 -9.76 -20.94 -14.37
CA ASP A 373 -9.05 -22.07 -14.92
C ASP A 373 -7.73 -22.34 -14.20
N GLN A 374 -7.68 -23.47 -13.49
CA GLN A 374 -6.54 -23.83 -12.65
C GLN A 374 -5.21 -23.89 -13.41
N LEU A 375 -5.24 -24.33 -14.68
CA LEU A 375 -4.02 -24.44 -15.48
C LEU A 375 -3.46 -23.06 -15.80
N THR A 376 -4.32 -22.13 -16.22
CA THR A 376 -3.93 -20.75 -16.50
C THR A 376 -3.36 -20.07 -15.25
N PHE A 377 -4.01 -20.24 -14.09
CA PHE A 377 -3.50 -19.74 -12.81
C PHE A 377 -2.11 -20.33 -12.49
N ARG A 378 -1.94 -21.65 -12.61
CA ARG A 378 -0.67 -22.32 -12.29
C ARG A 378 0.48 -21.85 -13.17
N ILE A 379 0.28 -21.83 -14.50
CA ILE A 379 1.35 -21.43 -15.44
C ILE A 379 1.73 -19.97 -15.19
N CYS A 380 0.76 -19.06 -15.13
CA CYS A 380 1.02 -17.66 -14.91
C CYS A 380 1.74 -17.41 -13.56
N LEU A 381 1.23 -17.95 -12.45
CA LEU A 381 1.79 -17.68 -11.14
C LEU A 381 3.14 -18.34 -10.89
N ILE A 382 3.40 -19.56 -11.43
CA ILE A 382 4.71 -20.19 -11.33
C ILE A 382 5.76 -19.33 -12.05
N LEU A 383 5.49 -18.94 -13.30
CA LEU A 383 6.40 -18.10 -14.07
C LEU A 383 6.60 -16.75 -13.39
N THR A 384 5.53 -16.07 -13.00
CA THR A 384 5.63 -14.77 -12.32
C THR A 384 6.42 -14.88 -11.02
N THR A 385 6.19 -15.92 -10.21
CA THR A 385 6.88 -16.10 -8.93
C THR A 385 8.38 -16.31 -9.12
N ILE A 386 8.79 -17.13 -10.10
CA ILE A 386 10.21 -17.36 -10.38
C ILE A 386 10.91 -16.03 -10.71
N PHE A 387 10.37 -15.26 -11.67
CA PHE A 387 11.00 -14.01 -12.08
C PHE A 387 10.90 -12.91 -11.02
N ALA A 388 9.82 -12.83 -10.26
CA ALA A 388 9.68 -11.90 -9.13
C ALA A 388 10.71 -12.17 -8.03
N VAL A 389 10.99 -13.44 -7.72
CA VAL A 389 12.05 -13.82 -6.76
C VAL A 389 13.42 -13.38 -7.29
N PHE A 390 13.72 -13.56 -8.58
CA PHE A 390 14.97 -13.06 -9.16
C PHE A 390 15.09 -11.54 -9.08
N ASP A 391 14.04 -10.78 -9.40
CA ASP A 391 14.04 -9.32 -9.29
C ASP A 391 14.30 -8.88 -7.84
N GLY A 392 13.66 -9.51 -6.86
CA GLY A 392 13.89 -9.21 -5.45
C GLY A 392 15.30 -9.57 -4.95
N LEU A 393 15.88 -10.70 -5.40
CA LEU A 393 17.26 -11.07 -5.08
C LEU A 393 18.26 -10.06 -5.65
N ARG A 394 18.06 -9.56 -6.86
CA ARG A 394 18.88 -8.49 -7.45
C ARG A 394 18.84 -7.22 -6.59
N VAL A 395 17.66 -6.83 -6.14
CA VAL A 395 17.48 -5.68 -5.24
C VAL A 395 18.18 -5.91 -3.89
N ALA A 396 18.20 -7.16 -3.40
CA ALA A 396 18.96 -7.55 -2.21
C ALA A 396 20.49 -7.64 -2.43
N ASN A 397 20.98 -7.28 -3.64
CA ASN A 397 22.39 -7.43 -4.07
C ASN A 397 22.88 -8.89 -4.14
N ILE A 398 21.99 -9.86 -4.20
CA ILE A 398 22.30 -11.27 -4.46
C ILE A 398 22.20 -11.49 -5.98
N ARG A 399 23.36 -11.56 -6.66
CA ARG A 399 23.43 -11.64 -8.12
C ARG A 399 24.01 -12.96 -8.59
N PHE A 400 23.35 -13.56 -9.57
CA PHE A 400 23.84 -14.73 -10.32
C PHE A 400 24.33 -14.25 -11.69
N MET A 401 25.57 -13.75 -11.78
CA MET A 401 26.09 -13.00 -12.94
C MET A 401 25.78 -13.63 -14.30
N ALA A 402 25.96 -14.97 -14.45
CA ALA A 402 25.68 -15.66 -15.71
C ALA A 402 24.20 -15.60 -16.09
N LEU A 403 23.31 -15.78 -15.11
CA LEU A 403 21.87 -15.74 -15.32
C LEU A 403 21.36 -14.31 -15.53
N ASP A 404 21.87 -13.36 -14.76
CA ASP A 404 21.54 -11.94 -14.89
C ASP A 404 21.88 -11.43 -16.29
N ASN A 405 23.09 -11.73 -16.81
CA ASN A 405 23.50 -11.34 -18.15
C ASN A 405 22.64 -12.01 -19.24
N PHE A 406 22.31 -13.29 -19.08
CA PHE A 406 21.44 -14.01 -20.00
C PHE A 406 20.02 -13.39 -20.03
N LEU A 407 19.45 -13.10 -18.86
CA LEU A 407 18.12 -12.52 -18.77
C LEU A 407 18.09 -11.07 -19.27
N ALA A 408 19.12 -10.27 -18.99
CA ALA A 408 19.24 -8.90 -19.49
C ALA A 408 19.27 -8.82 -21.03
N GLN A 409 19.90 -9.81 -21.68
CA GLN A 409 19.98 -9.85 -23.14
C GLN A 409 18.72 -10.40 -23.81
N ASN A 410 17.97 -11.28 -23.15
CA ASN A 410 16.88 -12.04 -23.78
C ASN A 410 15.48 -11.67 -23.26
N LEU A 411 15.36 -11.03 -22.09
CA LEU A 411 14.08 -10.71 -21.48
C LEU A 411 13.85 -9.20 -21.46
N PRO A 412 12.87 -8.70 -22.24
CA PRO A 412 12.52 -7.28 -22.24
C PRO A 412 12.17 -6.78 -20.85
N LEU A 413 12.51 -5.53 -20.56
CA LEU A 413 12.22 -4.84 -19.30
C LEU A 413 12.96 -5.41 -18.06
N PHE A 414 13.82 -6.45 -18.22
CA PHE A 414 14.52 -7.06 -17.09
C PHE A 414 15.47 -6.07 -16.39
N ASP A 415 16.20 -5.25 -17.16
CA ASP A 415 17.17 -4.29 -16.62
C ASP A 415 16.54 -3.21 -15.75
N ILE A 416 15.29 -2.88 -16.01
CA ILE A 416 14.53 -1.89 -15.24
C ILE A 416 13.68 -2.51 -14.12
N GLY A 417 13.87 -3.83 -13.83
CA GLY A 417 13.19 -4.54 -12.72
C GLY A 417 11.74 -4.95 -13.03
N PHE A 418 11.41 -5.14 -14.30
CA PHE A 418 10.11 -5.66 -14.78
C PHE A 418 10.25 -7.00 -15.51
N GLY A 419 11.25 -7.79 -15.16
CA GLY A 419 11.49 -9.10 -15.76
C GLY A 419 10.33 -10.09 -15.62
N TRP A 420 9.44 -9.87 -14.64
CA TRP A 420 8.26 -10.70 -14.40
C TRP A 420 7.10 -10.44 -15.39
N VAL A 421 7.06 -9.31 -16.08
CA VAL A 421 5.91 -8.88 -16.91
C VAL A 421 5.69 -9.81 -18.09
N VAL A 422 6.73 -10.06 -18.88
CA VAL A 422 6.64 -10.94 -20.06
C VAL A 422 6.29 -12.39 -19.67
N PRO A 423 6.91 -13.01 -18.66
CA PRO A 423 6.51 -14.32 -18.16
C PRO A 423 5.07 -14.37 -17.62
N CYS A 424 4.59 -13.32 -16.96
CA CYS A 424 3.22 -13.23 -16.46
C CYS A 424 2.20 -13.29 -17.60
N PHE A 425 2.29 -12.36 -18.55
CA PHE A 425 1.36 -12.32 -19.69
C PHE A 425 1.53 -13.50 -20.64
N GLY A 426 2.77 -13.97 -20.85
CA GLY A 426 3.06 -15.21 -21.58
C GLY A 426 2.39 -16.41 -20.93
N GLY A 427 2.47 -16.53 -19.61
CA GLY A 427 1.81 -17.57 -18.85
C GLY A 427 0.28 -17.55 -18.97
N ILE A 428 -0.33 -16.37 -18.97
CA ILE A 428 -1.77 -16.22 -19.24
C ILE A 428 -2.12 -16.68 -20.66
N ALA A 429 -1.37 -16.22 -21.65
CA ALA A 429 -1.59 -16.57 -23.06
C ALA A 429 -1.48 -18.08 -23.30
N VAL A 430 -0.42 -18.72 -22.81
CA VAL A 430 -0.21 -20.17 -22.91
C VAL A 430 -1.33 -20.93 -22.19
N GLY A 431 -1.71 -20.52 -20.99
CA GLY A 431 -2.81 -21.12 -20.24
C GLY A 431 -4.13 -21.09 -21.01
N LEU A 432 -4.47 -19.94 -21.58
CA LEU A 432 -5.70 -19.77 -22.38
C LEU A 432 -5.67 -20.61 -23.67
N LEU A 433 -4.53 -20.69 -24.35
CA LEU A 433 -4.38 -21.56 -25.53
C LEU A 433 -4.58 -23.04 -25.18
N LEU A 434 -3.95 -23.51 -24.11
CA LEU A 434 -4.11 -24.89 -23.66
C LEU A 434 -5.56 -25.19 -23.21
N LYS A 435 -6.23 -24.22 -22.61
CA LYS A 435 -7.66 -24.31 -22.28
C LYS A 435 -8.53 -24.45 -23.54
N ALA A 436 -8.23 -23.66 -24.59
CA ALA A 436 -8.96 -23.74 -25.86
C ALA A 436 -8.80 -25.10 -26.54
N VAL A 437 -7.56 -25.63 -26.58
CA VAL A 437 -7.28 -26.98 -27.12
C VAL A 437 -8.01 -28.08 -26.35
N ARG A 438 -8.05 -27.98 -25.00
CA ARG A 438 -8.80 -28.98 -24.19
C ARG A 438 -10.33 -28.95 -24.38
N LYS A 439 -10.86 -27.81 -24.79
CA LYS A 439 -12.31 -27.71 -25.10
C LYS A 439 -12.66 -28.19 -26.51
N ALA A 440 -11.68 -28.23 -27.40
CA ALA A 440 -11.84 -28.68 -28.78
C ALA A 440 -11.69 -30.20 -28.93
N ASN A 441 -11.03 -30.86 -27.98
CA ASN A 441 -10.95 -32.30 -27.81
C ASN A 441 -11.99 -32.81 -26.80
#